data_6d9218bcb75d5601b33529c98b0646e1
#
_entry.id   6d9218bcb75d5601b33529c98b0646e1
#
_cell.length_a   1.000
_cell.length_b   1.000
_cell.length_c   1.000
_cell.angle_alpha   90.00
_cell.angle_beta   90.00
_cell.angle_gamma   90.00
#
_symmetry.space_group_name_H-M   'P 1'
#
loop_
_entity.id
_entity.type
_entity.pdbx_description
1 polymer ?
#
loop_
_entity_poly.entity_id
_entity_poly.type
_entity_poly.pdbx_seq_one_letter_code
_entity_poly.pdbx_strand_id
1 'polypeptide(L)'
;MQFNGNVVLNIERETMQTCNLIIDTGNTFHKIAVIDVNNAILEERVVPELTEEIVEQLCSQYAPSKAIISSTRGDADRSREMLDERVQYVLCLDSKTPLPITLDYNRATIGTDRIAAAVGAVEMYGADKSILVVDAGTAITLDFVDCGVFRGGNISPGVDMRLEALSEKTATLPLCSPKTLDGAAPQLGHSTEEAIIFGVMESVFYEVKGYIDAFAEKNADLLTIFIGGDAEYFENRIKNAIFAGRKVVFYGLSRILEYNAENENI
;
A
#
# COMPACT_ATOMS: atom_id res chain seq x y z
N MET A 1 69.90 7.82 3.83
CA MET A 1 68.63 8.12 4.61
C MET A 1 67.46 7.79 3.72
N GLN A 2 66.84 6.64 3.95
CA GLN A 2 65.61 6.20 3.25
C GLN A 2 64.45 6.60 4.11
N PHE A 3 63.51 7.37 3.56
CA PHE A 3 62.21 7.60 4.18
C PHE A 3 61.18 6.68 3.51
N ASN A 4 60.81 5.61 4.20
CA ASN A 4 59.64 4.83 3.90
C ASN A 4 58.40 5.56 4.47
N GLY A 5 57.59 6.12 3.61
CA GLY A 5 56.30 6.62 3.94
C GLY A 5 55.21 5.67 3.52
N ASN A 6 54.79 4.75 4.39
CA ASN A 6 53.56 4.01 4.21
C ASN A 6 52.38 4.94 4.51
N VAL A 7 51.79 5.47 3.48
CA VAL A 7 50.46 6.09 3.55
C VAL A 7 49.42 4.98 3.64
N VAL A 8 48.98 4.67 4.83
CA VAL A 8 47.79 3.83 5.05
C VAL A 8 46.58 4.70 4.67
N LEU A 9 46.02 4.45 3.50
CA LEU A 9 44.71 4.95 3.14
C LEU A 9 43.68 4.25 4.04
N ASN A 10 43.29 4.91 5.12
CA ASN A 10 42.07 4.61 5.83
C ASN A 10 40.91 4.98 4.89
N ILE A 11 40.45 4.02 4.13
CA ILE A 11 39.12 4.08 3.51
C ILE A 11 38.17 3.91 4.72
N GLU A 12 37.64 5.01 5.22
CA GLU A 12 36.47 4.99 6.06
C GLU A 12 35.40 4.23 5.27
N ARG A 13 35.15 2.99 5.65
CA ARG A 13 33.92 2.30 5.27
C ARG A 13 32.81 3.14 5.93
N GLU A 14 32.18 4.03 5.17
CA GLU A 14 30.86 4.52 5.52
C GLU A 14 30.07 3.28 5.95
N THR A 15 29.63 3.27 7.18
CA THR A 15 28.78 2.20 7.73
C THR A 15 27.57 2.14 6.82
N MET A 16 27.51 1.12 5.95
CA MET A 16 26.35 0.93 5.07
C MET A 16 25.15 0.81 5.98
N GLN A 17 24.27 1.80 5.88
CA GLN A 17 23.08 1.88 6.70
C GLN A 17 22.21 0.66 6.37
N THR A 18 21.97 -0.19 7.38
CA THR A 18 21.13 -1.38 7.19
C THR A 18 19.76 -0.96 6.67
N CYS A 19 19.30 -1.53 5.59
CA CYS A 19 18.01 -1.22 5.00
C CYS A 19 17.27 -2.48 4.54
N ASN A 20 15.99 -2.33 4.32
CA ASN A 20 15.07 -3.36 3.87
C ASN A 20 14.52 -3.02 2.48
N LEU A 21 14.34 -4.03 1.66
CA LEU A 21 13.69 -3.92 0.36
C LEU A 21 12.24 -4.40 0.47
N ILE A 22 11.32 -3.52 0.15
CA ILE A 22 9.88 -3.77 0.21
C ILE A 22 9.35 -3.85 -1.22
N ILE A 23 8.66 -4.94 -1.57
CA ILE A 23 8.06 -5.14 -2.89
C ILE A 23 6.58 -5.47 -2.69
N ASP A 24 5.71 -4.58 -3.19
CA ASP A 24 4.26 -4.76 -3.23
C ASP A 24 3.79 -4.91 -4.68
N THR A 25 3.40 -6.12 -5.05
CA THR A 25 2.92 -6.48 -6.39
C THR A 25 1.41 -6.43 -6.43
N GLY A 26 0.87 -5.31 -6.89
CA GLY A 26 -0.56 -5.13 -7.17
C GLY A 26 -0.95 -5.59 -8.57
N ASN A 27 -2.25 -5.51 -8.90
CA ASN A 27 -2.76 -5.95 -10.21
C ASN A 27 -2.17 -5.19 -11.40
N THR A 28 -1.89 -3.90 -11.25
CA THR A 28 -1.46 -3.03 -12.36
C THR A 28 0.03 -2.72 -12.30
N PHE A 29 0.56 -2.45 -11.12
CA PHE A 29 1.94 -2.00 -10.92
C PHE A 29 2.62 -2.74 -9.78
N HIS A 30 3.95 -2.81 -9.86
CA HIS A 30 4.81 -3.14 -8.72
C HIS A 30 5.24 -1.84 -8.06
N LYS A 31 5.09 -1.78 -6.74
CA LYS A 31 5.51 -0.67 -5.90
C LYS A 31 6.69 -1.15 -5.06
N ILE A 32 7.78 -0.43 -5.10
CA ILE A 32 9.04 -0.83 -4.47
C ILE A 32 9.48 0.30 -3.55
N ALA A 33 9.93 -0.04 -2.36
CA ALA A 33 10.57 0.92 -1.46
C ALA A 33 11.84 0.32 -0.85
N VAL A 34 12.83 1.16 -0.61
CA VAL A 34 13.98 0.86 0.23
C VAL A 34 13.83 1.69 1.50
N ILE A 35 13.79 1.01 2.65
CA ILE A 35 13.52 1.63 3.95
C ILE A 35 14.70 1.35 4.88
N ASP A 36 15.23 2.38 5.54
CA ASP A 36 16.30 2.24 6.52
C ASP A 36 15.77 1.81 7.92
N VAL A 37 16.68 1.53 8.82
CA VAL A 37 16.37 1.13 10.21
C VAL A 37 15.64 2.19 11.03
N ASN A 38 15.61 3.44 10.57
CA ASN A 38 14.88 4.54 11.19
C ASN A 38 13.51 4.78 10.55
N ASN A 39 13.04 3.85 9.71
CA ASN A 39 11.82 3.96 8.92
C ASN A 39 11.84 5.13 7.90
N ALA A 40 13.01 5.61 7.48
CA ALA A 40 13.10 6.56 6.39
C ALA A 40 13.06 5.83 5.04
N ILE A 41 12.19 6.28 4.14
CA ILE A 41 12.15 5.77 2.76
C ILE A 41 13.30 6.42 2.00
N LEU A 42 14.31 5.62 1.65
CA LEU A 42 15.50 6.03 0.90
C LEU A 42 15.22 6.12 -0.60
N GLU A 43 14.40 5.21 -1.11
CA GLU A 43 13.96 5.20 -2.49
C GLU A 43 12.55 4.63 -2.61
N GLU A 44 11.76 5.14 -3.56
CA GLU A 44 10.45 4.64 -3.94
C GLU A 44 10.36 4.55 -5.47
N ARG A 45 9.88 3.41 -5.98
CA ARG A 45 9.61 3.21 -7.42
C ARG A 45 8.22 2.61 -7.63
N VAL A 46 7.61 3.00 -8.74
CA VAL A 46 6.40 2.36 -9.28
C VAL A 46 6.71 1.95 -10.70
N VAL A 47 6.64 0.66 -10.97
CA VAL A 47 7.01 0.10 -12.27
C VAL A 47 5.93 -0.85 -12.78
N PRO A 48 5.72 -0.94 -14.10
CA PRO A 48 4.74 -1.86 -14.67
C PRO A 48 5.17 -3.33 -14.54
N GLU A 49 6.48 -3.58 -14.49
CA GLU A 49 7.07 -4.91 -14.33
C GLU A 49 8.31 -4.84 -13.45
N LEU A 50 8.44 -5.82 -12.52
CA LEU A 50 9.66 -6.04 -11.76
C LEU A 50 10.62 -6.86 -12.60
N THR A 51 11.79 -6.29 -12.94
CA THR A 51 12.84 -6.94 -13.76
C THR A 51 14.08 -7.22 -12.92
N GLU A 52 14.86 -8.22 -13.36
CA GLU A 52 16.19 -8.52 -12.78
C GLU A 52 17.08 -7.27 -12.70
N GLU A 53 17.06 -6.44 -13.73
CA GLU A 53 17.87 -5.22 -13.80
C GLU A 53 17.52 -4.23 -12.70
N ILE A 54 16.21 -4.04 -12.42
CA ILE A 54 15.74 -3.17 -11.33
C ILE A 54 16.20 -3.73 -9.98
N VAL A 55 16.05 -5.03 -9.77
CA VAL A 55 16.47 -5.69 -8.51
C VAL A 55 17.98 -5.59 -8.33
N GLU A 56 18.78 -5.87 -9.37
CA GLU A 56 20.22 -5.76 -9.33
C GLU A 56 20.69 -4.34 -9.01
N GLN A 57 20.07 -3.33 -9.64
CA GLN A 57 20.38 -1.95 -9.38
C GLN A 57 20.12 -1.57 -7.91
N LEU A 58 18.95 -1.93 -7.37
CA LEU A 58 18.60 -1.63 -5.98
C LEU A 58 19.50 -2.36 -4.99
N CYS A 59 19.77 -3.65 -5.23
CA CYS A 59 20.66 -4.42 -4.37
C CYS A 59 22.11 -3.93 -4.42
N SER A 60 22.61 -3.51 -5.59
CA SER A 60 23.95 -2.96 -5.73
C SER A 60 24.10 -1.59 -5.07
N GLN A 61 23.05 -0.77 -5.11
CA GLN A 61 23.06 0.60 -4.56
C GLN A 61 22.90 0.62 -3.04
N TYR A 62 21.99 -0.21 -2.50
CA TYR A 62 21.56 -0.13 -1.11
C TYR A 62 22.00 -1.32 -0.26
N ALA A 63 22.39 -2.45 -0.87
CA ALA A 63 22.75 -3.69 -0.20
C ALA A 63 21.76 -4.10 0.92
N PRO A 64 20.45 -4.22 0.63
CA PRO A 64 19.45 -4.53 1.64
C PRO A 64 19.75 -5.88 2.28
N SER A 65 19.67 -5.94 3.62
CA SER A 65 19.89 -7.18 4.37
C SER A 65 18.67 -8.08 4.36
N LYS A 66 17.48 -7.49 4.29
CA LYS A 66 16.20 -8.18 4.33
C LYS A 66 15.27 -7.66 3.23
N ALA A 67 14.38 -8.53 2.74
CA ALA A 67 13.34 -8.14 1.80
C ALA A 67 12.00 -8.79 2.15
N ILE A 68 10.91 -8.11 1.83
CA ILE A 68 9.55 -8.67 1.87
C ILE A 68 8.86 -8.48 0.53
N ILE A 69 8.16 -9.52 0.12
CA ILE A 69 7.35 -9.55 -1.10
C ILE A 69 5.89 -9.76 -0.70
N SER A 70 5.03 -8.83 -1.09
CA SER A 70 3.58 -8.96 -1.10
C SER A 70 3.11 -9.10 -2.54
N SER A 71 2.25 -10.07 -2.84
CA SER A 71 1.69 -10.22 -4.18
C SER A 71 0.21 -10.61 -4.10
N THR A 72 -0.61 -9.86 -4.84
CA THR A 72 -2.02 -10.19 -5.08
C THR A 72 -2.23 -11.01 -6.36
N ARG A 73 -1.15 -11.23 -7.16
CA ARG A 73 -1.17 -11.99 -8.41
C ARG A 73 -0.79 -13.46 -8.23
N GLY A 74 -0.21 -13.84 -7.09
CA GLY A 74 0.31 -15.19 -6.85
C GLY A 74 1.66 -15.47 -7.53
N ASP A 75 2.43 -14.45 -7.89
CA ASP A 75 3.73 -14.53 -8.56
C ASP A 75 4.92 -14.20 -7.62
N ALA A 76 4.70 -14.27 -6.31
CA ALA A 76 5.73 -13.98 -5.30
C ALA A 76 7.00 -14.84 -5.47
N ASP A 77 6.86 -16.10 -5.91
CA ASP A 77 8.00 -17.00 -6.10
C ASP A 77 8.98 -16.48 -7.16
N ARG A 78 8.47 -15.93 -8.28
CA ARG A 78 9.32 -15.31 -9.30
C ARG A 78 10.11 -14.12 -8.75
N SER A 79 9.48 -13.28 -7.96
CA SER A 79 10.14 -12.12 -7.33
C SER A 79 11.15 -12.57 -6.29
N ARG A 80 10.88 -13.67 -5.58
CA ARG A 80 11.79 -14.29 -4.62
C ARG A 80 13.05 -14.80 -5.28
N GLU A 81 12.94 -15.55 -6.38
CA GLU A 81 14.08 -16.07 -7.14
C GLU A 81 15.08 -14.97 -7.53
N MET A 82 14.59 -13.76 -7.87
CA MET A 82 15.44 -12.61 -8.18
C MET A 82 16.25 -12.11 -6.97
N LEU A 83 15.81 -12.40 -5.74
CA LEU A 83 16.38 -11.87 -4.49
C LEU A 83 17.25 -12.90 -3.73
N ASP A 84 16.98 -14.20 -3.87
CA ASP A 84 17.56 -15.26 -3.03
C ASP A 84 19.10 -15.28 -3.00
N GLU A 85 19.77 -14.85 -4.07
CA GLU A 85 21.24 -14.75 -4.11
C GLU A 85 21.80 -13.38 -3.69
N ARG A 86 20.93 -12.39 -3.50
CA ARG A 86 21.29 -10.97 -3.30
C ARG A 86 20.95 -10.45 -1.91
N VAL A 87 19.97 -11.05 -1.25
CA VAL A 87 19.43 -10.61 0.05
C VAL A 87 19.48 -11.77 1.04
N GLN A 88 19.97 -11.51 2.25
CA GLN A 88 20.18 -12.57 3.25
C GLN A 88 18.88 -13.21 3.72
N TYR A 89 17.81 -12.43 3.86
CA TYR A 89 16.50 -12.90 4.33
C TYR A 89 15.39 -12.36 3.43
N VAL A 90 14.63 -13.25 2.80
CA VAL A 90 13.52 -12.91 1.91
C VAL A 90 12.22 -13.54 2.44
N LEU A 91 11.28 -12.70 2.85
CA LEU A 91 9.97 -13.10 3.32
C LEU A 91 8.92 -12.91 2.22
N CYS A 92 8.24 -13.96 1.81
CA CYS A 92 7.02 -13.85 1.00
C CYS A 92 5.81 -13.82 1.93
N LEU A 93 5.07 -12.72 1.92
CA LEU A 93 3.87 -12.58 2.73
C LEU A 93 2.76 -13.50 2.25
N ASP A 94 2.33 -14.40 3.11
CA ASP A 94 1.27 -15.37 2.84
C ASP A 94 0.28 -15.51 4.01
N SER A 95 -0.69 -16.43 3.87
CA SER A 95 -1.69 -16.70 4.88
C SER A 95 -1.14 -17.33 6.18
N LYS A 96 0.12 -17.78 6.22
CA LYS A 96 0.76 -18.41 7.38
C LYS A 96 1.75 -17.48 8.07
N THR A 97 2.19 -16.42 7.39
CA THR A 97 3.19 -15.47 7.90
C THR A 97 2.73 -14.87 9.25
N PRO A 98 3.46 -14.97 10.35
CA PRO A 98 3.13 -14.31 11.60
C PRO A 98 2.91 -12.80 11.44
N LEU A 99 1.93 -12.23 12.13
CA LEU A 99 1.58 -10.82 12.00
C LEU A 99 1.66 -10.10 13.36
N PRO A 100 2.05 -8.83 13.39
CA PRO A 100 2.09 -8.02 14.62
C PRO A 100 0.70 -7.51 15.05
N ILE A 101 -0.37 -7.89 14.35
CA ILE A 101 -1.77 -7.58 14.68
C ILE A 101 -2.60 -8.86 14.73
N THR A 102 -3.75 -8.81 15.39
CA THR A 102 -4.71 -9.91 15.38
C THR A 102 -5.68 -9.76 14.21
N LEU A 103 -6.08 -10.88 13.59
CA LEU A 103 -7.10 -10.90 12.54
C LEU A 103 -8.36 -11.59 13.04
N ASP A 104 -9.47 -10.86 13.07
CA ASP A 104 -10.84 -11.39 13.21
C ASP A 104 -11.45 -11.56 11.81
N TYR A 105 -10.73 -12.30 10.97
CA TYR A 105 -11.06 -12.52 9.57
C TYR A 105 -10.46 -13.84 9.08
N ASN A 106 -11.05 -14.42 8.04
CA ASN A 106 -10.50 -15.63 7.43
C ASN A 106 -9.16 -15.35 6.75
N ARG A 107 -8.09 -15.77 7.41
CA ARG A 107 -6.73 -15.54 6.99
C ARG A 107 -6.37 -16.15 5.62
N ALA A 108 -7.03 -17.23 5.23
CA ALA A 108 -6.78 -17.90 3.97
C ALA A 108 -7.31 -17.11 2.74
N THR A 109 -8.17 -16.11 2.97
CA THR A 109 -8.85 -15.38 1.90
C THR A 109 -8.61 -13.88 1.90
N ILE A 110 -7.93 -13.35 2.91
CA ILE A 110 -7.59 -11.93 2.96
C ILE A 110 -6.43 -11.62 2.01
N GLY A 111 -6.53 -10.53 1.24
CA GLY A 111 -5.44 -10.03 0.40
C GLY A 111 -4.24 -9.55 1.24
N THR A 112 -3.04 -9.78 0.74
CA THR A 112 -1.79 -9.36 1.40
C THR A 112 -1.65 -7.85 1.46
N ASP A 113 -2.18 -7.13 0.49
CA ASP A 113 -2.29 -5.67 0.42
C ASP A 113 -3.13 -5.10 1.56
N ARG A 114 -4.29 -5.71 1.85
CA ARG A 114 -5.17 -5.32 2.97
C ARG A 114 -4.51 -5.58 4.34
N ILE A 115 -3.80 -6.71 4.47
CA ILE A 115 -3.00 -7.01 5.67
C ILE A 115 -1.92 -5.94 5.87
N ALA A 116 -1.16 -5.65 4.81
CA ALA A 116 -0.10 -4.65 4.86
C ALA A 116 -0.63 -3.26 5.23
N ALA A 117 -1.75 -2.84 4.61
CA ALA A 117 -2.39 -1.57 4.92
C ALA A 117 -2.86 -1.49 6.39
N ALA A 118 -3.46 -2.57 6.91
CA ALA A 118 -3.91 -2.63 8.30
C ALA A 118 -2.75 -2.57 9.30
N VAL A 119 -1.67 -3.35 9.06
CA VAL A 119 -0.46 -3.32 9.90
C VAL A 119 0.19 -1.94 9.85
N GLY A 120 0.31 -1.35 8.66
CA GLY A 120 0.90 -0.02 8.49
C GLY A 120 0.08 1.08 9.17
N ALA A 121 -1.23 0.98 9.14
CA ALA A 121 -2.10 1.92 9.84
C ALA A 121 -1.89 1.83 11.36
N VAL A 122 -1.80 0.62 11.91
CA VAL A 122 -1.50 0.41 13.35
C VAL A 122 -0.11 0.92 13.71
N GLU A 123 0.90 0.63 12.89
CA GLU A 123 2.29 1.07 13.11
C GLU A 123 2.41 2.59 13.13
N MET A 124 1.74 3.28 12.20
CA MET A 124 1.85 4.73 12.06
C MET A 124 1.02 5.53 13.06
N TYR A 125 -0.14 5.00 13.46
CA TYR A 125 -1.13 5.79 14.22
C TYR A 125 -1.44 5.24 15.60
N GLY A 126 -0.96 4.05 15.92
CA GLY A 126 -1.06 3.42 17.24
C GLY A 126 -2.06 2.27 17.30
N ALA A 127 -1.69 1.26 18.10
CA ALA A 127 -2.48 0.06 18.28
C ALA A 127 -3.71 0.26 19.20
N ASP A 128 -3.84 1.41 19.84
CA ASP A 128 -4.96 1.77 20.73
C ASP A 128 -6.11 2.48 19.99
N LYS A 129 -6.01 2.64 18.69
CA LYS A 129 -6.95 3.41 17.88
C LYS A 129 -7.96 2.53 17.14
N SER A 130 -9.13 3.14 16.86
CA SER A 130 -10.07 2.65 15.85
C SER A 130 -9.76 3.33 14.52
N ILE A 131 -9.40 2.54 13.51
CA ILE A 131 -8.91 3.04 12.22
C ILE A 131 -9.75 2.43 11.09
N LEU A 132 -10.29 3.28 10.23
CA LEU A 132 -10.89 2.88 8.96
C LEU A 132 -9.89 3.20 7.84
N VAL A 133 -9.33 2.17 7.22
CA VAL A 133 -8.47 2.29 6.06
C VAL A 133 -9.32 2.20 4.80
N VAL A 134 -9.27 3.23 3.97
CA VAL A 134 -9.94 3.29 2.67
C VAL A 134 -8.85 3.23 1.60
N ASP A 135 -8.75 2.10 0.91
CA ASP A 135 -7.89 1.99 -0.27
C ASP A 135 -8.73 2.25 -1.51
N ALA A 136 -8.49 3.39 -2.16
CA ALA A 136 -9.15 3.80 -3.37
C ALA A 136 -8.23 3.55 -4.58
N GLY A 137 -8.47 2.46 -5.28
CA GLY A 137 -7.71 2.04 -6.45
C GLY A 137 -8.57 1.24 -7.43
N THR A 138 -8.01 0.22 -8.07
CA THR A 138 -8.73 -0.68 -9.00
C THR A 138 -10.02 -1.22 -8.36
N ALA A 139 -9.94 -1.66 -7.11
CA ALA A 139 -11.10 -1.85 -6.24
C ALA A 139 -11.02 -0.83 -5.10
N ILE A 140 -12.16 -0.55 -4.48
CA ILE A 140 -12.21 0.19 -3.23
C ILE A 140 -12.33 -0.82 -2.10
N THR A 141 -11.40 -0.79 -1.14
CA THR A 141 -11.54 -1.53 0.10
C THR A 141 -11.76 -0.59 1.28
N LEU A 142 -12.58 -1.03 2.22
CA LEU A 142 -12.84 -0.34 3.47
C LEU A 142 -12.53 -1.32 4.59
N ASP A 143 -11.39 -1.17 5.25
CA ASP A 143 -10.88 -2.08 6.25
C ASP A 143 -10.90 -1.44 7.64
N PHE A 144 -11.55 -2.10 8.59
CA PHE A 144 -11.67 -1.60 9.94
C PHE A 144 -10.72 -2.34 10.89
N VAL A 145 -9.86 -1.56 11.54
CA VAL A 145 -8.96 -2.02 12.60
C VAL A 145 -9.36 -1.35 13.90
N ASP A 146 -9.52 -2.12 14.95
CA ASP A 146 -9.91 -1.63 16.26
C ASP A 146 -9.00 -2.20 17.34
N CYS A 147 -8.29 -1.33 18.04
CA CYS A 147 -7.34 -1.72 19.09
C CYS A 147 -6.37 -2.83 18.66
N GLY A 148 -5.73 -2.68 17.49
CA GLY A 148 -4.77 -3.64 16.95
C GLY A 148 -5.38 -4.94 16.42
N VAL A 149 -6.71 -5.00 16.29
CA VAL A 149 -7.45 -6.14 15.74
C VAL A 149 -8.10 -5.75 14.41
N PHE A 150 -7.72 -6.41 13.34
CA PHE A 150 -8.43 -6.29 12.05
C PHE A 150 -9.80 -6.95 12.18
N ARG A 151 -10.86 -6.16 12.20
CA ARG A 151 -12.25 -6.62 12.41
C ARG A 151 -12.94 -7.07 11.14
N GLY A 152 -12.38 -6.75 9.99
CA GLY A 152 -12.96 -7.06 8.69
C GLY A 152 -13.03 -5.85 7.79
N GLY A 153 -13.65 -6.01 6.63
CA GLY A 153 -13.82 -4.94 5.67
C GLY A 153 -14.66 -5.36 4.47
N ASN A 154 -14.91 -4.40 3.60
CA ASN A 154 -15.71 -4.58 2.40
C ASN A 154 -14.89 -4.25 1.16
N ILE A 155 -15.28 -4.83 0.04
CA ILE A 155 -14.65 -4.60 -1.27
C ILE A 155 -15.76 -4.22 -2.25
N SER A 156 -15.52 -3.14 -3.00
CA SER A 156 -16.40 -2.71 -4.08
C SER A 156 -15.59 -2.30 -5.32
N PRO A 157 -16.22 -2.20 -6.50
CA PRO A 157 -15.51 -1.77 -7.70
C PRO A 157 -14.99 -0.33 -7.57
N GLY A 158 -13.76 -0.09 -8.00
CA GLY A 158 -13.20 1.25 -8.14
C GLY A 158 -13.85 2.07 -9.26
N VAL A 159 -13.40 3.30 -9.43
CA VAL A 159 -13.99 4.25 -10.40
C VAL A 159 -13.90 3.70 -11.82
N ASP A 160 -12.71 3.31 -12.26
CA ASP A 160 -12.49 2.81 -13.63
C ASP A 160 -13.31 1.55 -13.91
N MET A 161 -13.34 0.60 -12.96
CA MET A 161 -14.17 -0.62 -13.11
C MET A 161 -15.65 -0.30 -13.29
N ARG A 162 -16.17 0.74 -12.62
CA ARG A 162 -17.59 1.15 -12.78
C ARG A 162 -17.84 1.79 -14.14
N LEU A 163 -16.92 2.62 -14.61
CA LEU A 163 -17.00 3.24 -15.94
C LEU A 163 -16.90 2.20 -17.06
N GLU A 164 -15.96 1.27 -16.94
CA GLU A 164 -15.81 0.14 -17.85
C GLU A 164 -17.04 -0.74 -17.86
N ALA A 165 -17.59 -1.09 -16.70
CA ALA A 165 -18.78 -1.92 -16.59
C ALA A 165 -19.99 -1.29 -17.31
N LEU A 166 -20.18 0.02 -17.22
CA LEU A 166 -21.25 0.72 -17.94
C LEU A 166 -21.07 0.61 -19.46
N SER A 167 -19.85 0.80 -19.95
CA SER A 167 -19.54 0.68 -21.39
C SER A 167 -19.67 -0.77 -21.88
N GLU A 168 -19.12 -1.73 -21.15
CA GLU A 168 -19.11 -3.13 -21.58
C GLU A 168 -20.48 -3.85 -21.48
N LYS A 169 -21.29 -3.46 -20.49
CA LYS A 169 -22.57 -4.14 -20.21
C LYS A 169 -23.79 -3.46 -20.85
N THR A 170 -23.58 -2.37 -21.58
CA THR A 170 -24.65 -1.68 -22.29
C THR A 170 -24.31 -1.51 -23.77
N ALA A 171 -25.34 -1.41 -24.64
CA ALA A 171 -25.13 -1.35 -26.07
C ALA A 171 -24.69 0.03 -26.59
N THR A 172 -24.91 1.10 -25.82
CA THR A 172 -24.82 2.49 -26.34
C THR A 172 -24.07 3.44 -25.43
N LEU A 173 -23.78 3.08 -24.18
CA LEU A 173 -23.05 3.96 -23.29
C LEU A 173 -21.55 3.96 -23.65
N PRO A 174 -20.94 5.15 -23.84
CA PRO A 174 -19.54 5.23 -24.17
C PRO A 174 -18.65 4.90 -22.95
N LEU A 175 -17.40 4.47 -23.21
CA LEU A 175 -16.36 4.44 -22.20
C LEU A 175 -15.97 5.90 -21.88
N CYS A 176 -16.05 6.25 -20.62
CA CYS A 176 -15.71 7.57 -20.11
C CYS A 176 -14.47 7.48 -19.20
N SER A 177 -13.77 8.60 -19.03
CA SER A 177 -12.67 8.72 -18.07
C SER A 177 -13.12 9.49 -16.84
N PRO A 178 -12.60 9.16 -15.64
CA PRO A 178 -12.95 9.88 -14.42
C PRO A 178 -12.49 11.35 -14.48
N LYS A 179 -13.16 12.19 -13.71
CA LYS A 179 -12.81 13.60 -13.52
C LYS A 179 -12.88 13.96 -12.04
N THR A 180 -12.06 14.89 -11.62
CA THR A 180 -12.16 15.46 -10.28
C THR A 180 -13.48 16.20 -10.14
N LEU A 181 -14.20 15.95 -9.05
CA LEU A 181 -15.44 16.64 -8.73
C LEU A 181 -15.15 17.96 -8.02
N ASP A 182 -15.74 19.05 -8.50
CA ASP A 182 -15.60 20.35 -7.88
C ASP A 182 -16.73 20.61 -6.86
N GLY A 183 -16.33 21.07 -5.67
CA GLY A 183 -17.26 21.52 -4.63
C GLY A 183 -17.94 20.41 -3.84
N ALA A 184 -18.77 20.82 -2.87
CA ALA A 184 -19.42 19.92 -1.91
C ALA A 184 -20.82 19.46 -2.35
N ALA A 185 -21.42 20.11 -3.35
CA ALA A 185 -22.74 19.75 -3.85
C ALA A 185 -22.65 18.67 -4.93
N PRO A 186 -23.64 17.75 -5.01
CA PRO A 186 -23.67 16.75 -6.07
C PRO A 186 -23.78 17.42 -7.43
N GLN A 187 -22.99 16.92 -8.39
CA GLN A 187 -23.02 17.40 -9.76
C GLN A 187 -24.00 16.56 -10.60
N LEU A 188 -24.74 17.22 -11.48
CA LEU A 188 -25.65 16.58 -12.41
C LEU A 188 -25.14 16.76 -13.84
N GLY A 189 -25.13 15.66 -14.61
CA GLY A 189 -24.74 15.69 -16.02
C GLY A 189 -25.84 16.27 -16.90
N HIS A 190 -25.46 17.04 -17.91
CA HIS A 190 -26.31 17.58 -18.96
C HIS A 190 -26.09 16.90 -20.30
N SER A 191 -25.24 15.88 -20.35
CA SER A 191 -25.02 14.95 -21.46
C SER A 191 -24.90 13.52 -20.95
N THR A 192 -24.97 12.53 -21.82
CA THR A 192 -24.80 11.12 -21.46
C THR A 192 -23.42 10.88 -20.83
N GLU A 193 -22.37 11.47 -21.38
CA GLU A 193 -21.02 11.35 -20.85
C GLU A 193 -20.90 11.95 -19.45
N GLU A 194 -21.39 13.17 -19.25
CA GLU A 194 -21.39 13.80 -17.93
C GLU A 194 -22.23 13.04 -16.92
N ALA A 195 -23.40 12.51 -17.33
CA ALA A 195 -24.26 11.73 -16.46
C ALA A 195 -23.57 10.42 -16.01
N ILE A 196 -22.79 9.77 -16.89
CA ILE A 196 -21.97 8.60 -16.54
C ILE A 196 -20.88 9.00 -15.54
N ILE A 197 -20.10 10.02 -15.87
CA ILE A 197 -18.96 10.43 -15.04
C ILE A 197 -19.43 10.87 -13.66
N PHE A 198 -20.38 11.81 -13.59
CA PHE A 198 -20.87 12.30 -12.30
C PHE A 198 -21.62 11.22 -11.53
N GLY A 199 -22.40 10.37 -12.22
CA GLY A 199 -23.11 9.26 -11.57
C GLY A 199 -22.15 8.29 -10.90
N VAL A 200 -21.06 7.90 -11.55
CA VAL A 200 -20.03 7.02 -10.97
C VAL A 200 -19.28 7.73 -9.85
N MET A 201 -18.75 8.92 -10.09
CA MET A 201 -17.94 9.65 -9.11
C MET A 201 -18.73 9.99 -7.84
N GLU A 202 -19.95 10.47 -7.98
CA GLU A 202 -20.84 10.78 -6.84
C GLU A 202 -21.22 9.51 -6.09
N SER A 203 -21.54 8.41 -6.78
CA SER A 203 -21.90 7.14 -6.13
C SER A 203 -20.75 6.62 -5.27
N VAL A 204 -19.51 6.66 -5.77
CA VAL A 204 -18.31 6.24 -5.03
C VAL A 204 -18.09 7.15 -3.81
N PHE A 205 -18.23 8.46 -3.99
CA PHE A 205 -18.12 9.39 -2.87
C PHE A 205 -19.14 9.11 -1.77
N TYR A 206 -20.42 8.95 -2.13
CA TYR A 206 -21.47 8.67 -1.13
C TYR A 206 -21.34 7.30 -0.49
N GLU A 207 -20.86 6.31 -1.21
CA GLU A 207 -20.57 5.00 -0.66
C GLU A 207 -19.50 5.11 0.45
N VAL A 208 -18.34 5.69 0.13
CA VAL A 208 -17.23 5.84 1.08
C VAL A 208 -17.64 6.73 2.26
N LYS A 209 -18.29 7.87 1.97
CA LYS A 209 -18.78 8.77 3.04
C LYS A 209 -19.79 8.10 3.94
N GLY A 210 -20.70 7.30 3.39
CA GLY A 210 -21.69 6.56 4.16
C GLY A 210 -21.05 5.57 5.14
N TYR A 211 -20.00 4.87 4.73
CA TYR A 211 -19.22 4.02 5.62
C TYR A 211 -18.50 4.82 6.71
N ILE A 212 -17.84 5.91 6.35
CA ILE A 212 -17.15 6.78 7.33
C ILE A 212 -18.15 7.28 8.40
N ASP A 213 -19.30 7.81 7.98
CA ASP A 213 -20.31 8.31 8.89
C ASP A 213 -20.83 7.20 9.82
N ALA A 214 -21.15 6.03 9.27
CA ALA A 214 -21.66 4.89 10.05
C ALA A 214 -20.62 4.34 11.06
N PHE A 215 -19.34 4.34 10.73
CA PHE A 215 -18.29 3.95 11.66
C PHE A 215 -18.02 5.03 12.71
N ALA A 216 -18.06 6.32 12.34
CA ALA A 216 -17.87 7.44 13.25
C ALA A 216 -18.98 7.55 14.31
N GLU A 217 -20.21 7.17 13.98
CA GLU A 217 -21.32 7.13 14.96
C GLU A 217 -21.05 6.17 16.13
N LYS A 218 -20.27 5.12 15.88
CA LYS A 218 -19.95 4.09 16.89
C LYS A 218 -18.57 4.28 17.53
N ASN A 219 -17.70 5.05 16.89
CA ASN A 219 -16.29 5.22 17.30
C ASN A 219 -15.98 6.71 17.29
N ALA A 220 -16.11 7.37 18.43
CA ALA A 220 -15.95 8.84 18.55
C ALA A 220 -14.56 9.34 18.09
N ASP A 221 -13.50 8.50 18.30
CA ASP A 221 -12.11 8.83 17.95
C ASP A 221 -11.65 8.06 16.69
N LEU A 222 -12.57 7.77 15.77
CA LEU A 222 -12.27 7.08 14.52
C LEU A 222 -11.25 7.88 13.70
N LEU A 223 -10.15 7.26 13.35
CA LEU A 223 -9.24 7.75 12.32
C LEU A 223 -9.64 7.17 10.97
N THR A 224 -9.82 8.02 9.98
CA THR A 224 -10.03 7.61 8.58
C THR A 224 -8.78 7.90 7.78
N ILE A 225 -8.22 6.86 7.14
CA ILE A 225 -6.97 6.94 6.40
C ILE A 225 -7.25 6.55 4.95
N PHE A 226 -6.92 7.44 4.02
CA PHE A 226 -7.00 7.17 2.59
C PHE A 226 -5.66 6.77 2.03
N ILE A 227 -5.66 5.70 1.26
CA ILE A 227 -4.55 5.20 0.44
C ILE A 227 -5.07 4.90 -0.97
N GLY A 228 -4.17 4.48 -1.87
CA GLY A 228 -4.55 4.19 -3.26
C GLY A 228 -4.39 5.38 -4.20
N GLY A 229 -4.40 5.10 -5.50
CA GLY A 229 -4.17 6.09 -6.55
C GLY A 229 -5.30 7.10 -6.72
N ASP A 230 -6.53 6.67 -6.41
CA ASP A 230 -7.75 7.45 -6.59
C ASP A 230 -8.16 8.22 -5.31
N ALA A 231 -7.33 8.16 -4.25
CA ALA A 231 -7.60 8.85 -2.99
C ALA A 231 -7.79 10.37 -3.17
N GLU A 232 -7.13 10.97 -4.17
CA GLU A 232 -7.23 12.40 -4.49
C GLU A 232 -8.66 12.85 -4.83
N TYR A 233 -9.52 11.95 -5.35
CA TYR A 233 -10.93 12.28 -5.64
C TYR A 233 -11.73 12.65 -4.39
N PHE A 234 -11.26 12.26 -3.21
CA PHE A 234 -11.93 12.49 -1.93
C PHE A 234 -11.34 13.67 -1.16
N GLU A 235 -10.12 14.11 -1.47
CA GLU A 235 -9.32 15.02 -0.65
C GLU A 235 -10.03 16.34 -0.36
N ASN A 236 -10.69 16.92 -1.36
CA ASN A 236 -11.40 18.20 -1.21
C ASN A 236 -12.80 18.08 -0.57
N ARG A 237 -13.32 16.86 -0.44
CA ARG A 237 -14.72 16.62 -0.05
C ARG A 237 -14.89 15.92 1.29
N ILE A 238 -13.89 15.14 1.73
CA ILE A 238 -13.91 14.45 3.03
C ILE A 238 -12.99 15.19 4.00
N LYS A 239 -13.62 15.78 5.01
CA LYS A 239 -12.93 16.47 6.09
C LYS A 239 -12.51 15.49 7.17
N ASN A 240 -11.43 15.82 7.90
CA ASN A 240 -10.91 15.05 9.02
C ASN A 240 -10.40 13.64 8.62
N ALA A 241 -10.05 13.43 7.35
CA ALA A 241 -9.37 12.23 6.88
C ALA A 241 -7.87 12.50 6.69
N ILE A 242 -7.08 11.45 6.79
CA ILE A 242 -5.64 11.46 6.57
C ILE A 242 -5.36 10.85 5.20
N PHE A 243 -4.71 11.60 4.32
CA PHE A 243 -4.29 11.11 3.00
C PHE A 243 -2.82 10.69 3.08
N ALA A 244 -2.60 9.41 3.38
CA ALA A 244 -1.29 8.89 3.73
C ALA A 244 -0.53 8.29 2.53
N GLY A 245 -1.22 8.05 1.42
CA GLY A 245 -0.61 7.48 0.23
C GLY A 245 -0.03 6.07 0.46
N ARG A 246 0.94 5.68 -0.38
CA ARG A 246 1.53 4.33 -0.36
C ARG A 246 2.38 4.02 0.87
N LYS A 247 2.80 5.04 1.62
CA LYS A 247 3.66 4.87 2.79
C LYS A 247 3.07 3.91 3.83
N VAL A 248 1.75 3.91 3.98
CA VAL A 248 1.05 3.00 4.92
C VAL A 248 1.37 1.55 4.59
N VAL A 249 1.23 1.15 3.31
CA VAL A 249 1.52 -0.22 2.88
C VAL A 249 3.00 -0.57 3.08
N PHE A 250 3.90 0.34 2.72
CA PHE A 250 5.34 0.11 2.88
C PHE A 250 5.75 -0.06 4.34
N TYR A 251 5.25 0.78 5.24
CA TYR A 251 5.52 0.63 6.67
C TYR A 251 4.89 -0.63 7.26
N GLY A 252 3.71 -1.02 6.77
CA GLY A 252 3.09 -2.28 7.15
C GLY A 252 3.93 -3.49 6.75
N LEU A 253 4.40 -3.53 5.52
CA LEU A 253 5.28 -4.58 5.03
C LEU A 253 6.62 -4.59 5.77
N SER A 254 7.22 -3.42 5.99
CA SER A 254 8.46 -3.29 6.78
C SER A 254 8.27 -3.84 8.20
N ARG A 255 7.17 -3.48 8.88
CA ARG A 255 6.87 -3.99 10.24
C ARG A 255 6.64 -5.50 10.26
N ILE A 256 5.96 -6.06 9.26
CA ILE A 256 5.79 -7.52 9.14
C ILE A 256 7.14 -8.21 8.95
N LEU A 257 8.01 -7.66 8.11
CA LEU A 257 9.35 -8.18 7.86
C LEU A 257 10.17 -8.22 9.15
N GLU A 258 10.26 -7.10 9.87
CA GLU A 258 11.01 -7.00 11.12
C GLU A 258 10.43 -7.93 12.21
N TYR A 259 9.11 -7.99 12.35
CA TYR A 259 8.46 -8.89 13.30
C TYR A 259 8.82 -10.37 13.08
N ASN A 260 8.93 -10.80 11.82
CA ASN A 260 9.31 -12.18 11.49
C ASN A 260 10.81 -12.41 11.65
N ALA A 261 11.66 -11.46 11.24
CA ALA A 261 13.10 -11.55 11.42
C ALA A 261 13.48 -11.61 12.91
N GLU A 262 12.86 -10.80 13.77
CA GLU A 262 13.02 -10.83 15.23
C GLU A 262 12.66 -12.22 15.81
N ASN A 263 11.56 -12.84 15.35
CA ASN A 263 11.13 -14.15 15.81
C ASN A 263 12.06 -15.29 15.37
N GLU A 264 12.75 -15.14 14.25
CA GLU A 264 13.73 -16.09 13.72
C GLU A 264 15.17 -15.80 14.17
N ASN A 265 15.41 -14.74 14.95
CA ASN A 265 16.72 -14.26 15.42
C ASN A 265 17.68 -13.89 14.26
N ILE A 266 17.16 -13.23 13.23
CA ILE A 266 17.90 -12.78 12.03
C ILE A 266 18.17 -11.27 12.07
#